data_525e2fd648184066b888dbd949857c43
#
_entry.id   525e2fd648184066b888dbd949857c43
#
_cell.length_a   1.000
_cell.length_b   1.000
_cell.length_c   1.000
_cell.angle_alpha   90.00
_cell.angle_beta   90.00
_cell.angle_gamma   90.00
#
_symmetry.space_group_name_H-M   'P 1'
#
loop_
_entity.id
_entity.type
_entity.pdbx_description
1 polymer ?
#
loop_
_entity_poly.entity_id
_entity_poly.type
_entity_poly.pdbx_seq_one_letter_code
_entity_poly.pdbx_strand_id
1 'polypeptide(L)'
;SGRKSFYEIIDGKLTYYCPVKHKVLIHKDNDKTLDLSLYKNEKTMLKRDWSASIHDLGDGVLNVEFHSIFVPAFNPIDRSMVGIVKDALDLLDTGKYKGLVLGHQGKNWSAGANVNDFKMAIDSGNLQVMDAGVKEMQDVTQRIRHSEYPVVSCPFNLALGGGFEFYACSTHTVAAGELYAGLVEAIQGLIPGAGGHLRVILNLLENNDAKNFNMNIGRQAI
;
A
#
# COMPACT_ATOMS: atom_id res chain seq x y z
N SER A 1 -18.78 -26.13 -21.12
CA SER A 1 -17.84 -25.11 -21.63
C SER A 1 -16.50 -25.36 -20.97
N GLY A 2 -15.42 -25.61 -21.67
CA GLY A 2 -14.08 -25.89 -21.15
C GLY A 2 -13.36 -24.68 -20.53
N ARG A 3 -14.09 -23.69 -20.03
CA ARG A 3 -13.52 -22.48 -19.42
C ARG A 3 -13.10 -22.74 -17.98
N LYS A 4 -11.92 -22.25 -17.64
CA LYS A 4 -11.36 -22.34 -16.28
C LYS A 4 -11.79 -21.17 -15.39
N SER A 5 -12.30 -20.07 -15.97
CA SER A 5 -12.68 -18.86 -15.25
C SER A 5 -13.92 -18.22 -15.87
N PHE A 6 -14.67 -17.48 -15.05
CA PHE A 6 -15.79 -16.64 -15.49
C PHE A 6 -15.30 -15.44 -16.32
N TYR A 7 -14.12 -14.92 -16.01
CA TYR A 7 -13.43 -13.86 -16.72
C TYR A 7 -12.19 -14.41 -17.43
N GLU A 8 -11.95 -13.97 -18.65
CA GLU A 8 -10.76 -14.30 -19.44
C GLU A 8 -10.30 -13.09 -20.25
N ILE A 9 -9.00 -12.95 -20.46
CA ILE A 9 -8.44 -11.95 -21.38
C ILE A 9 -8.35 -12.61 -22.75
N ILE A 10 -9.08 -12.06 -23.73
CA ILE A 10 -9.08 -12.49 -25.14
C ILE A 10 -8.70 -11.28 -25.98
N ASP A 11 -7.66 -11.42 -26.79
CA ASP A 11 -7.11 -10.34 -27.64
C ASP A 11 -6.86 -9.03 -26.89
N GLY A 12 -6.29 -9.14 -25.66
CA GLY A 12 -5.96 -8.00 -24.81
C GLY A 12 -7.17 -7.30 -24.17
N LYS A 13 -8.38 -7.88 -24.28
CA LYS A 13 -9.61 -7.34 -23.68
C LYS A 13 -10.13 -8.27 -22.61
N LEU A 14 -10.48 -7.71 -21.46
CA LEU A 14 -11.19 -8.46 -20.44
C LEU A 14 -12.56 -8.84 -20.93
N THR A 15 -12.88 -10.13 -20.88
CA THR A 15 -14.17 -10.68 -21.30
C THR A 15 -14.80 -11.46 -20.16
N TYR A 16 -16.12 -11.59 -20.19
CA TYR A 16 -16.85 -12.42 -19.25
C TYR A 16 -17.91 -13.26 -19.96
N TYR A 17 -18.25 -14.41 -19.40
CA TYR A 17 -19.36 -15.21 -19.87
C TYR A 17 -20.68 -14.69 -19.30
N CYS A 18 -21.60 -14.28 -20.17
CA CYS A 18 -22.95 -13.87 -19.76
C CYS A 18 -23.88 -15.06 -19.72
N PRO A 19 -24.32 -15.53 -18.54
CA PRO A 19 -25.21 -16.71 -18.46
C PRO A 19 -26.62 -16.46 -19.05
N VAL A 20 -27.07 -15.21 -19.05
CA VAL A 20 -28.37 -14.85 -19.63
C VAL A 20 -28.35 -14.87 -21.16
N LYS A 21 -27.25 -14.40 -21.76
CA LYS A 21 -27.07 -14.32 -23.20
C LYS A 21 -26.35 -15.55 -23.78
N HIS A 22 -25.92 -16.47 -22.94
CA HIS A 22 -25.15 -17.67 -23.30
C HIS A 22 -23.94 -17.38 -24.20
N LYS A 23 -23.30 -16.24 -24.06
CA LYS A 23 -22.16 -15.83 -24.89
C LYS A 23 -21.11 -15.06 -24.10
N VAL A 24 -19.92 -15.00 -24.68
CA VAL A 24 -18.83 -14.16 -24.18
C VAL A 24 -19.10 -12.72 -24.59
N LEU A 25 -19.00 -11.83 -23.63
CA LEU A 25 -19.10 -10.40 -23.84
C LEU A 25 -17.79 -9.74 -23.41
N ILE A 26 -17.43 -8.68 -24.10
CA ILE A 26 -16.35 -7.81 -23.65
C ILE A 26 -16.82 -7.11 -22.39
N HIS A 27 -16.01 -7.17 -21.34
CA HIS A 27 -16.22 -6.34 -20.16
C HIS A 27 -16.06 -4.89 -20.61
N LYS A 28 -17.11 -4.10 -20.48
CA LYS A 28 -16.98 -2.66 -20.69
C LYS A 28 -16.26 -2.11 -19.49
N ASP A 29 -15.04 -1.67 -19.70
CA ASP A 29 -14.32 -0.95 -18.68
C ASP A 29 -15.18 0.24 -18.24
N ASN A 30 -15.36 0.35 -16.95
CA ASN A 30 -15.87 1.57 -16.39
C ASN A 30 -14.68 2.54 -16.42
N ASP A 31 -14.80 3.67 -17.09
CA ASP A 31 -13.75 4.71 -17.18
C ASP A 31 -13.20 5.16 -15.80
N LYS A 32 -13.88 4.73 -14.75
CA LYS A 32 -13.51 4.98 -13.35
C LYS A 32 -12.78 3.81 -12.67
N THR A 33 -12.57 2.69 -13.35
CA THR A 33 -11.92 1.49 -12.80
C THR A 33 -10.67 1.18 -13.61
N LEU A 34 -9.53 1.20 -12.95
CA LEU A 34 -8.24 0.85 -13.54
C LEU A 34 -7.85 -0.55 -13.09
N ASP A 35 -7.62 -1.46 -14.05
CA ASP A 35 -7.00 -2.75 -13.79
C ASP A 35 -5.49 -2.61 -14.01
N LEU A 36 -4.72 -2.65 -12.93
CA LEU A 36 -3.26 -2.51 -12.99
C LEU A 36 -2.59 -3.53 -13.91
N SER A 37 -3.17 -4.73 -14.06
CA SER A 37 -2.60 -5.76 -14.94
C SER A 37 -2.53 -5.34 -16.40
N LEU A 38 -3.43 -4.43 -16.84
CA LEU A 38 -3.46 -3.89 -18.20
C LEU A 38 -2.40 -2.80 -18.43
N TYR A 39 -1.94 -2.16 -17.37
CA TYR A 39 -0.96 -1.06 -17.42
C TYR A 39 0.46 -1.51 -17.13
N LYS A 40 0.62 -2.69 -16.53
CA LYS A 40 1.93 -3.25 -16.21
C LYS A 40 2.58 -3.89 -17.41
N ASN A 41 3.62 -3.27 -17.91
CA ASN A 41 4.47 -3.83 -18.92
C ASN A 41 5.90 -3.28 -18.75
N GLU A 42 6.85 -3.82 -19.51
CA GLU A 42 8.25 -3.40 -19.41
C GLU A 42 8.47 -1.91 -19.71
N LYS A 43 7.61 -1.29 -20.51
CA LYS A 43 7.73 0.15 -20.86
C LYS A 43 7.22 1.06 -19.75
N THR A 44 6.26 0.61 -18.95
CA THR A 44 5.70 1.39 -17.85
C THR A 44 6.42 1.17 -16.54
N MET A 45 7.16 0.07 -16.40
CA MET A 45 7.93 -0.24 -15.21
C MET A 45 9.22 0.59 -15.19
N LEU A 46 9.32 1.51 -14.23
CA LEU A 46 10.50 2.39 -14.06
C LEU A 46 11.56 1.76 -13.18
N LYS A 47 11.15 1.06 -12.14
CA LYS A 47 12.05 0.37 -11.21
C LYS A 47 11.33 -0.83 -10.59
N ARG A 48 12.08 -1.88 -10.31
CA ARG A 48 11.58 -3.07 -9.59
C ARG A 48 12.66 -3.62 -8.67
N ASP A 49 12.23 -4.06 -7.51
CA ASP A 49 13.01 -4.82 -6.57
C ASP A 49 12.16 -6.03 -6.11
N TRP A 50 12.63 -6.83 -5.15
CA TRP A 50 11.95 -8.09 -4.75
C TRP A 50 10.62 -7.91 -4.02
N SER A 51 10.35 -6.75 -3.42
CA SER A 51 9.11 -6.55 -2.66
C SER A 51 8.22 -5.45 -3.21
N ALA A 52 8.72 -4.63 -4.15
CA ALA A 52 7.92 -3.56 -4.74
C ALA A 52 8.44 -3.14 -6.12
N SER A 53 7.61 -2.39 -6.86
CA SER A 53 7.96 -1.80 -8.14
C SER A 53 7.29 -0.45 -8.34
N ILE A 54 7.90 0.40 -9.18
CA ILE A 54 7.38 1.70 -9.61
C ILE A 54 6.92 1.59 -11.06
N HIS A 55 5.70 2.02 -11.32
CA HIS A 55 5.11 2.08 -12.65
C HIS A 55 4.68 3.51 -13.00
N ASP A 56 4.87 3.90 -14.25
CA ASP A 56 4.29 5.11 -14.82
C ASP A 56 2.92 4.73 -15.42
N LEU A 57 1.83 5.22 -14.82
CA LEU A 57 0.47 4.96 -15.29
C LEU A 57 0.03 5.91 -16.42
N GLY A 58 0.89 6.84 -16.83
CA GLY A 58 0.54 7.92 -17.73
C GLY A 58 -0.02 9.15 -16.98
N ASP A 59 -0.26 10.21 -17.75
CA ASP A 59 -0.81 11.49 -17.28
C ASP A 59 -0.07 12.13 -16.08
N GLY A 60 1.17 11.70 -15.84
CA GLY A 60 2.01 12.16 -14.73
C GLY A 60 1.72 11.47 -13.41
N VAL A 61 1.11 10.28 -13.42
CA VAL A 61 0.80 9.50 -12.22
C VAL A 61 1.76 8.32 -12.07
N LEU A 62 2.46 8.27 -10.93
CA LEU A 62 3.24 7.10 -10.52
C LEU A 62 2.37 6.12 -9.74
N ASN A 63 2.68 4.84 -9.84
CA ASN A 63 2.15 3.81 -8.97
C ASN A 63 3.28 3.03 -8.32
N VAL A 64 3.19 2.81 -7.01
CA VAL A 64 3.99 1.82 -6.30
C VAL A 64 3.12 0.62 -6.02
N GLU A 65 3.58 -0.54 -6.49
CA GLU A 65 2.98 -1.83 -6.25
C GLU A 65 3.81 -2.64 -5.24
N PHE A 66 3.15 -3.23 -4.25
CA PHE A 66 3.76 -4.19 -3.33
C PHE A 66 3.53 -5.61 -3.84
N HIS A 67 4.61 -6.41 -3.91
CA HIS A 67 4.56 -7.76 -4.48
C HIS A 67 5.65 -8.66 -3.90
N SER A 68 5.81 -8.73 -2.59
CA SER A 68 6.86 -9.54 -1.97
C SER A 68 6.99 -10.92 -2.63
N ILE A 69 8.16 -11.22 -3.19
CA ILE A 69 8.41 -12.52 -3.82
C ILE A 69 8.58 -13.64 -2.79
N PHE A 70 8.96 -13.30 -1.55
CA PHE A 70 9.17 -14.27 -0.47
C PHE A 70 7.87 -14.59 0.27
N VAL A 71 7.02 -13.59 0.51
CA VAL A 71 5.77 -13.75 1.26
C VAL A 71 4.63 -13.00 0.56
N PRO A 72 4.24 -13.38 -0.68
CA PRO A 72 3.31 -12.62 -1.51
C PRO A 72 1.90 -12.53 -0.91
N ALA A 73 1.52 -13.47 -0.05
CA ALA A 73 0.19 -13.45 0.58
C ALA A 73 0.05 -12.35 1.63
N PHE A 74 1.15 -11.89 2.23
CA PHE A 74 1.13 -10.94 3.34
C PHE A 74 1.83 -9.61 3.04
N ASN A 75 2.67 -9.55 2.01
CA ASN A 75 3.43 -8.35 1.62
C ASN A 75 4.06 -7.65 2.84
N PRO A 76 4.94 -8.33 3.61
CA PRO A 76 5.58 -7.69 4.75
C PRO A 76 6.46 -6.54 4.28
N ILE A 77 6.42 -5.44 5.03
CA ILE A 77 7.25 -4.28 4.75
C ILE A 77 8.70 -4.62 5.11
N ASP A 78 9.54 -4.59 4.12
CA ASP A 78 10.99 -4.79 4.20
C ASP A 78 11.75 -3.60 3.60
N ARG A 79 13.08 -3.65 3.63
CA ARG A 79 13.94 -2.58 3.09
C ARG A 79 13.71 -2.33 1.60
N SER A 80 13.42 -3.36 0.82
CA SER A 80 13.14 -3.20 -0.60
C SER A 80 11.89 -2.37 -0.83
N MET A 81 10.82 -2.67 -0.09
CA MET A 81 9.57 -1.92 -0.18
C MET A 81 9.75 -0.46 0.23
N VAL A 82 10.41 -0.21 1.37
CA VAL A 82 10.71 1.14 1.85
C VAL A 82 11.57 1.91 0.84
N GLY A 83 12.61 1.27 0.31
CA GLY A 83 13.49 1.86 -0.71
C GLY A 83 12.76 2.23 -2.00
N ILE A 84 11.87 1.37 -2.49
CA ILE A 84 11.07 1.66 -3.69
C ILE A 84 10.09 2.81 -3.46
N VAL A 85 9.44 2.90 -2.29
CA VAL A 85 8.58 4.05 -1.95
C VAL A 85 9.40 5.34 -1.89
N LYS A 86 10.59 5.30 -1.30
CA LYS A 86 11.52 6.44 -1.27
C LYS A 86 11.90 6.88 -2.68
N ASP A 87 12.29 5.96 -3.55
CA ASP A 87 12.62 6.28 -4.95
C ASP A 87 11.44 6.88 -5.71
N ALA A 88 10.22 6.40 -5.46
CA ALA A 88 9.02 6.98 -6.07
C ALA A 88 8.77 8.42 -5.58
N LEU A 89 9.02 8.71 -4.31
CA LEU A 89 8.96 10.07 -3.76
C LEU A 89 10.07 10.96 -4.35
N ASP A 90 11.29 10.42 -4.55
CA ASP A 90 12.37 11.13 -5.19
C ASP A 90 12.02 11.51 -6.65
N LEU A 91 11.36 10.59 -7.38
CA LEU A 91 10.84 10.88 -8.72
C LEU A 91 9.73 11.93 -8.71
N LEU A 92 8.86 11.89 -7.71
CA LEU A 92 7.77 12.86 -7.53
C LEU A 92 8.34 14.27 -7.28
N ASP A 93 9.37 14.38 -6.43
CA ASP A 93 10.04 15.64 -6.08
C ASP A 93 10.76 16.29 -7.27
N THR A 94 11.02 15.54 -8.36
CA THR A 94 11.55 16.14 -9.61
C THR A 94 10.57 17.08 -10.31
N GLY A 95 9.28 17.05 -9.94
CA GLY A 95 8.21 17.80 -10.60
C GLY A 95 7.77 17.21 -11.95
N LYS A 96 8.38 16.10 -12.40
CA LYS A 96 7.96 15.41 -13.62
C LYS A 96 6.60 14.75 -13.46
N TYR A 97 6.28 14.28 -12.25
CA TYR A 97 5.04 13.61 -11.92
C TYR A 97 4.16 14.48 -11.02
N LYS A 98 2.84 14.27 -11.08
CA LYS A 98 1.83 15.09 -10.42
C LYS A 98 1.19 14.41 -9.22
N GLY A 99 1.46 13.12 -9.04
CA GLY A 99 0.91 12.34 -7.94
C GLY A 99 1.42 10.92 -7.91
N LEU A 100 1.28 10.30 -6.75
CA LEU A 100 1.70 8.93 -6.45
C LEU A 100 0.52 8.13 -5.92
N VAL A 101 0.30 6.95 -6.48
CA VAL A 101 -0.65 5.96 -5.96
C VAL A 101 0.15 4.83 -5.31
N LEU A 102 -0.13 4.54 -4.04
CA LEU A 102 0.27 3.31 -3.39
C LEU A 102 -0.88 2.32 -3.56
N GLY A 103 -0.76 1.41 -4.53
CA GLY A 103 -1.86 0.53 -4.89
C GLY A 103 -1.39 -0.69 -5.67
N HIS A 104 -1.94 -1.85 -5.35
CA HIS A 104 -1.61 -3.10 -6.01
C HIS A 104 -2.80 -4.07 -6.01
N GLN A 105 -2.69 -5.15 -6.78
CA GLN A 105 -3.70 -6.19 -6.91
C GLN A 105 -3.14 -7.52 -6.37
N GLY A 106 -2.90 -7.57 -5.08
CA GLY A 106 -2.45 -8.76 -4.37
C GLY A 106 -3.56 -9.39 -3.54
N LYS A 107 -3.18 -10.33 -2.67
CA LYS A 107 -4.12 -10.97 -1.75
C LYS A 107 -4.45 -10.08 -0.55
N ASN A 108 -3.46 -9.38 -0.03
CA ASN A 108 -3.58 -8.43 1.08
C ASN A 108 -2.72 -7.21 0.78
N TRP A 109 -3.09 -6.08 1.37
CA TRP A 109 -2.31 -4.84 1.29
C TRP A 109 -0.91 -5.02 1.89
N SER A 110 -0.83 -5.20 3.19
CA SER A 110 0.39 -5.54 3.93
C SER A 110 0.05 -5.97 5.36
N ALA A 111 0.68 -7.02 5.81
CA ALA A 111 0.55 -7.49 7.20
C ALA A 111 1.50 -6.78 8.18
N GLY A 112 2.18 -5.71 7.75
CA GLY A 112 3.09 -4.93 8.58
C GLY A 112 4.55 -5.25 8.38
N ALA A 113 5.39 -4.81 9.31
CA ALA A 113 6.84 -4.97 9.22
C ALA A 113 7.27 -6.45 9.17
N ASN A 114 8.35 -6.72 8.46
CA ASN A 114 8.95 -8.04 8.42
C ASN A 114 9.62 -8.39 9.75
N VAL A 115 8.91 -9.09 10.60
CA VAL A 115 9.41 -9.47 11.95
C VAL A 115 10.66 -10.35 11.91
N ASN A 116 10.94 -11.04 10.79
CA ASN A 116 12.18 -11.81 10.65
C ASN A 116 13.42 -10.90 10.60
N ASP A 117 13.30 -9.69 10.04
CA ASP A 117 14.40 -8.74 9.99
C ASP A 117 14.77 -8.29 11.43
N PHE A 118 13.76 -8.07 12.28
CA PHE A 118 13.98 -7.79 13.70
C PHE A 118 14.64 -8.97 14.42
N LYS A 119 14.12 -10.18 14.19
CA LYS A 119 14.69 -11.38 14.78
C LYS A 119 16.17 -11.56 14.40
N MET A 120 16.50 -11.41 13.14
CA MET A 120 17.89 -11.52 12.65
C MET A 120 18.81 -10.47 13.27
N ALA A 121 18.35 -9.23 13.42
CA ALA A 121 19.11 -8.17 14.04
C ALA A 121 19.36 -8.44 15.55
N ILE A 122 18.36 -8.94 16.26
CA ILE A 122 18.48 -9.34 17.67
C ILE A 122 19.44 -10.53 17.81
N ASP A 123 19.26 -11.60 17.05
CA ASP A 123 20.08 -12.80 17.11
C ASP A 123 21.57 -12.51 16.78
N SER A 124 21.82 -11.54 15.89
CA SER A 124 23.19 -11.11 15.54
C SER A 124 23.77 -10.05 16.48
N GLY A 125 22.98 -9.53 17.42
CA GLY A 125 23.39 -8.43 18.30
C GLY A 125 23.55 -7.08 17.59
N ASN A 126 23.10 -6.96 16.32
CA ASN A 126 23.24 -5.75 15.52
C ASN A 126 21.99 -4.87 15.59
N LEU A 127 21.77 -4.29 16.77
CA LEU A 127 20.60 -3.42 16.99
C LEU A 127 20.63 -2.12 16.18
N GLN A 128 21.83 -1.69 15.74
CA GLN A 128 21.96 -0.48 14.91
C GLN A 128 21.26 -0.64 13.55
N VAL A 129 21.20 -1.85 13.01
CA VAL A 129 20.45 -2.13 11.77
C VAL A 129 18.94 -1.98 11.98
N MET A 130 18.44 -2.34 13.16
CA MET A 130 17.03 -2.11 13.52
C MET A 130 16.72 -0.62 13.61
N ASP A 131 17.55 0.11 14.35
CA ASP A 131 17.38 1.55 14.55
C ASP A 131 17.38 2.29 13.20
N ALA A 132 18.33 1.97 12.33
CA ALA A 132 18.40 2.53 10.99
C ALA A 132 17.15 2.19 10.15
N GLY A 133 16.65 0.94 10.22
CA GLY A 133 15.46 0.52 9.49
C GLY A 133 14.19 1.22 9.95
N VAL A 134 14.01 1.36 11.28
CA VAL A 134 12.88 2.10 11.85
C VAL A 134 12.96 3.58 11.46
N LYS A 135 14.15 4.18 11.54
CA LYS A 135 14.36 5.57 11.13
C LYS A 135 14.04 5.79 9.65
N GLU A 136 14.48 4.89 8.77
CA GLU A 136 14.19 4.98 7.34
C GLU A 136 12.67 4.89 7.07
N MET A 137 11.97 4.02 7.75
CA MET A 137 10.52 3.89 7.65
C MET A 137 9.81 5.16 8.16
N GLN A 138 10.26 5.74 9.28
CA GLN A 138 9.76 7.02 9.78
C GLN A 138 9.97 8.15 8.78
N ASP A 139 11.15 8.25 8.19
CA ASP A 139 11.48 9.29 7.20
C ASP A 139 10.59 9.19 5.96
N VAL A 140 10.35 7.96 5.47
CA VAL A 140 9.46 7.73 4.32
C VAL A 140 8.02 8.10 4.65
N THR A 141 7.50 7.69 5.81
CA THR A 141 6.12 8.04 6.21
C THR A 141 5.94 9.54 6.41
N GLN A 142 6.95 10.24 6.93
CA GLN A 142 6.91 11.71 7.02
C GLN A 142 6.96 12.37 5.63
N ARG A 143 7.78 11.86 4.71
CA ARG A 143 7.81 12.38 3.33
C ARG A 143 6.48 12.18 2.62
N ILE A 144 5.82 11.03 2.78
CA ILE A 144 4.46 10.79 2.26
C ILE A 144 3.51 11.86 2.80
N ARG A 145 3.52 12.09 4.11
CA ARG A 145 2.59 13.04 4.76
C ARG A 145 2.79 14.47 4.33
N HIS A 146 4.02 14.88 4.14
CA HIS A 146 4.40 16.26 3.83
C HIS A 146 4.75 16.48 2.35
N SER A 147 4.41 15.53 1.49
CA SER A 147 4.62 15.67 0.05
C SER A 147 3.82 16.86 -0.50
N GLU A 148 4.45 17.66 -1.34
CA GLU A 148 3.79 18.76 -2.09
C GLU A 148 2.80 18.23 -3.13
N TYR A 149 2.94 16.97 -3.50
CA TYR A 149 2.08 16.28 -4.46
C TYR A 149 1.15 15.28 -3.76
N PRO A 150 -0.05 15.03 -4.28
CA PRO A 150 -0.95 14.06 -3.69
C PRO A 150 -0.35 12.65 -3.72
N VAL A 151 -0.36 12.01 -2.54
CA VAL A 151 -0.06 10.59 -2.38
C VAL A 151 -1.34 9.90 -1.93
N VAL A 152 -1.85 8.98 -2.75
CA VAL A 152 -3.11 8.28 -2.53
C VAL A 152 -2.83 6.80 -2.25
N SER A 153 -3.31 6.29 -1.13
CA SER A 153 -3.22 4.86 -0.81
C SER A 153 -4.55 4.15 -1.04
N CYS A 154 -4.48 2.94 -1.58
CA CYS A 154 -5.65 2.11 -1.88
C CYS A 154 -5.60 0.79 -1.09
N PRO A 155 -5.71 0.81 0.26
CA PRO A 155 -5.61 -0.38 1.08
C PRO A 155 -6.84 -1.29 0.93
N PHE A 156 -6.60 -2.61 1.00
CA PHE A 156 -7.63 -3.64 0.90
C PHE A 156 -7.26 -4.88 1.74
N ASN A 157 -8.25 -5.67 2.11
CA ASN A 157 -8.11 -6.84 2.97
C ASN A 157 -7.30 -6.53 4.24
N LEU A 158 -6.09 -7.03 4.39
CA LEU A 158 -5.27 -6.79 5.57
C LEU A 158 -4.31 -5.62 5.36
N ALA A 159 -4.39 -4.61 6.23
CA ALA A 159 -3.45 -3.50 6.35
C ALA A 159 -3.08 -3.30 7.82
N LEU A 160 -2.10 -4.07 8.32
CA LEU A 160 -1.79 -4.19 9.73
C LEU A 160 -0.42 -3.58 10.07
N GLY A 161 -0.28 -3.07 11.30
CA GLY A 161 0.97 -2.52 11.82
C GLY A 161 1.59 -1.50 10.87
N GLY A 162 2.82 -1.71 10.42
CA GLY A 162 3.46 -0.84 9.44
C GLY A 162 2.68 -0.65 8.14
N GLY A 163 1.86 -1.65 7.71
CA GLY A 163 0.94 -1.51 6.57
C GLY A 163 -0.14 -0.46 6.83
N PHE A 164 -0.69 -0.42 8.05
CA PHE A 164 -1.56 0.66 8.50
C PHE A 164 -0.83 2.01 8.48
N GLU A 165 0.38 2.07 9.03
CA GLU A 165 1.17 3.30 9.14
C GLU A 165 1.44 3.93 7.77
N PHE A 166 1.74 3.12 6.74
CA PHE A 166 1.97 3.61 5.38
C PHE A 166 0.73 4.29 4.77
N TYR A 167 -0.45 3.68 4.86
CA TYR A 167 -1.62 4.33 4.27
C TYR A 167 -2.15 5.48 5.12
N ALA A 168 -2.02 5.41 6.44
CA ALA A 168 -2.51 6.45 7.35
C ALA A 168 -1.78 7.79 7.22
N CYS A 169 -0.56 7.79 6.67
CA CYS A 169 0.20 9.02 6.39
C CYS A 169 -0.08 9.60 4.99
N SER A 170 -0.80 8.90 4.12
CA SER A 170 -1.12 9.38 2.77
C SER A 170 -2.05 10.60 2.79
N THR A 171 -1.99 11.42 1.74
CA THR A 171 -2.85 12.61 1.60
C THR A 171 -4.33 12.21 1.53
N HIS A 172 -4.61 11.11 0.82
CA HIS A 172 -5.94 10.52 0.71
C HIS A 172 -5.85 9.00 0.77
N THR A 173 -6.91 8.39 1.30
CA THR A 173 -7.06 6.94 1.35
C THR A 173 -8.35 6.53 0.65
N VAL A 174 -8.25 5.62 -0.30
CA VAL A 174 -9.38 4.97 -0.98
C VAL A 174 -9.39 3.51 -0.54
N ALA A 175 -10.07 3.24 0.56
CA ALA A 175 -10.10 1.91 1.16
C ALA A 175 -11.16 1.01 0.51
N ALA A 176 -10.86 -0.29 0.38
CA ALA A 176 -11.87 -1.28 0.04
C ALA A 176 -12.89 -1.47 1.18
N GLY A 177 -14.12 -1.86 0.84
CA GLY A 177 -15.20 -2.02 1.82
C GLY A 177 -14.94 -3.09 2.89
N GLU A 178 -14.13 -4.11 2.56
CA GLU A 178 -13.75 -5.21 3.46
C GLU A 178 -12.35 -5.02 4.08
N LEU A 179 -11.85 -3.78 4.12
CA LEU A 179 -10.55 -3.50 4.73
C LEU A 179 -10.56 -3.86 6.23
N TYR A 180 -9.63 -4.71 6.62
CA TYR A 180 -9.30 -5.00 8.01
C TYR A 180 -7.95 -4.36 8.35
N ALA A 181 -7.96 -3.31 9.15
CA ALA A 181 -6.81 -2.46 9.37
C ALA A 181 -6.62 -2.08 10.83
N GLY A 182 -5.39 -1.91 11.27
CA GLY A 182 -5.07 -1.43 12.61
C GLY A 182 -3.63 -1.64 13.02
N LEU A 183 -3.33 -1.11 14.20
CA LEU A 183 -2.05 -1.26 14.87
C LEU A 183 -2.09 -2.53 15.74
N VAL A 184 -1.28 -3.50 15.40
CA VAL A 184 -1.28 -4.84 16.03
C VAL A 184 0.05 -5.17 16.72
N GLU A 185 0.94 -4.21 16.80
CA GLU A 185 2.31 -4.38 17.32
C GLU A 185 2.34 -4.92 18.75
N ALA A 186 1.40 -4.53 19.59
CA ALA A 186 1.31 -4.99 20.98
C ALA A 186 1.18 -6.52 21.11
N ILE A 187 0.59 -7.20 20.12
CA ILE A 187 0.48 -8.68 20.08
C ILE A 187 1.88 -9.31 20.01
N GLN A 188 2.83 -8.62 19.39
CA GLN A 188 4.21 -9.05 19.23
C GLN A 188 5.15 -8.48 20.32
N GLY A 189 4.61 -7.76 21.31
CA GLY A 189 5.42 -7.08 22.32
C GLY A 189 6.16 -5.84 21.79
N LEU A 190 5.70 -5.28 20.67
CA LEU A 190 6.27 -4.09 20.02
C LEU A 190 5.34 -2.88 20.19
N ILE A 191 5.81 -1.73 19.75
CA ILE A 191 5.03 -0.50 19.60
C ILE A 191 5.08 -0.05 18.14
N PRO A 192 4.06 0.65 17.61
CA PRO A 192 4.08 1.22 16.27
C PRO A 192 5.28 2.13 16.06
N GLY A 193 6.15 1.76 15.10
CA GLY A 193 7.47 2.40 14.92
C GLY A 193 7.49 3.54 13.91
N ALA A 194 6.53 3.60 12.98
CA ALA A 194 6.53 4.59 11.89
C ALA A 194 5.52 5.73 12.08
N GLY A 195 5.06 5.95 13.30
CA GLY A 195 4.21 7.09 13.66
C GLY A 195 2.71 6.80 13.64
N GLY A 196 2.29 5.52 13.62
CA GLY A 196 0.88 5.13 13.57
C GLY A 196 0.02 5.72 14.68
N HIS A 197 0.47 5.70 15.92
CA HIS A 197 -0.24 6.33 17.05
C HIS A 197 -0.50 7.81 16.81
N LEU A 198 0.54 8.54 16.39
CA LEU A 198 0.43 9.97 16.12
C LEU A 198 -0.59 10.22 15.00
N ARG A 199 -0.58 9.41 13.94
CA ARG A 199 -1.52 9.55 12.83
C ARG A 199 -2.96 9.32 13.25
N VAL A 200 -3.22 8.28 14.04
CA VAL A 200 -4.56 8.02 14.57
C VAL A 200 -5.06 9.22 15.37
N ILE A 201 -4.25 9.75 16.28
CA ILE A 201 -4.63 10.89 17.11
C ILE A 201 -4.87 12.14 16.25
N LEU A 202 -3.95 12.47 15.33
CA LEU A 202 -4.09 13.66 14.48
C LEU A 202 -5.30 13.55 13.55
N ASN A 203 -5.52 12.40 12.92
CA ASN A 203 -6.68 12.20 12.05
C ASN A 203 -8.01 12.31 12.83
N LEU A 204 -8.04 11.84 14.08
CA LEU A 204 -9.20 12.02 14.95
C LEU A 204 -9.43 13.49 15.30
N LEU A 205 -8.37 14.24 15.59
CA LEU A 205 -8.45 15.67 15.90
C LEU A 205 -8.85 16.51 14.68
N GLU A 206 -8.33 16.18 13.51
CA GLU A 206 -8.64 16.87 12.25
C GLU A 206 -10.10 16.64 11.80
N ASN A 207 -10.65 15.45 12.06
CA ASN A 207 -12.00 15.07 11.64
C ASN A 207 -13.09 15.30 12.69
N ASN A 208 -12.72 15.60 13.94
CA ASN A 208 -13.67 15.92 14.99
C ASN A 208 -13.44 17.37 15.45
N ASP A 209 -14.54 18.13 15.59
CA ASP A 209 -14.49 19.37 16.33
C ASP A 209 -13.83 19.09 17.68
N ALA A 210 -12.76 19.81 18.03
CA ALA A 210 -11.99 19.56 19.27
C ALA A 210 -12.88 19.56 20.53
N LYS A 211 -14.08 20.16 20.46
CA LYS A 211 -15.11 20.17 21.49
C LYS A 211 -15.83 18.82 21.68
N ASN A 212 -15.81 17.94 20.67
CA ASN A 212 -16.50 16.65 20.66
C ASN A 212 -15.54 15.46 20.71
N PHE A 213 -14.26 15.69 21.00
CA PHE A 213 -13.27 14.61 21.09
C PHE A 213 -13.66 13.64 22.22
N ASN A 214 -14.08 12.43 21.82
CA ASN A 214 -14.42 11.37 22.75
C ASN A 214 -13.20 10.48 22.95
N MET A 215 -12.55 10.55 24.10
CA MET A 215 -11.39 9.72 24.44
C MET A 215 -11.65 8.21 24.33
N ASN A 216 -12.91 7.76 24.38
CA ASN A 216 -13.25 6.36 24.20
C ASN A 216 -13.07 5.90 22.74
N ILE A 217 -13.29 6.79 21.76
CA ILE A 217 -13.02 6.51 20.34
C ILE A 217 -11.52 6.34 20.13
N GLY A 218 -10.70 7.22 20.73
CA GLY A 218 -9.24 7.09 20.67
C GLY A 218 -8.72 5.78 21.27
N ARG A 219 -9.33 5.28 22.34
CA ARG A 219 -8.96 3.98 22.95
C ARG A 219 -9.37 2.76 22.12
N GLN A 220 -10.39 2.87 21.31
CA GLN A 220 -10.83 1.79 20.40
C GLN A 220 -10.02 1.76 19.09
N ALA A 221 -9.33 2.85 18.76
CA ALA A 221 -8.52 2.98 17.54
C ALA A 221 -7.04 2.59 17.75
N ILE A 222 -6.64 2.30 18.98
CA ILE A 222 -5.33 1.80 19.40
C ILE A 222 -5.49 0.34 19.81
#